data_cf33f5498451ee9e6d41dc23f170fde6
#
_entry.id   cf33f5498451ee9e6d41dc23f170fde6
#
_cell.length_a   1.000
_cell.length_b   1.000
_cell.length_c   1.000
_cell.angle_alpha   90.00
_cell.angle_beta   90.00
_cell.angle_gamma   90.00
#
_symmetry.space_group_name_H-M   'P 1'
#
loop_
_entity.id
_entity.type
_entity.pdbx_description
1 polymer ?
#
loop_
_entity_poly.entity_id
_entity_poly.type
_entity_poly.pdbx_seq_one_letter_code
_entity_poly.pdbx_strand_id
1 'polypeptide(L)'
;MEPLLTALIVVVLILTLVFSRAAPALVFTSAMAACVMVGSIELQTALDKATNQGLITLILLILVSIGLERLPWLMDLAQSTVSRSLPRTLFNLSGMTMLFSAFVNNTAVVATLSGALRKNPYHAPSQILLPVSYAAILGGTLTLIGTSTNLIVSSFLEDVTGEGIAFF
;
A
#
# COMPACT_ATOMS: atom_id res chain seq x y z
N MET A 1 23.76 26.14 -0.59
CA MET A 1 23.24 25.93 -1.97
C MET A 1 22.56 24.59 -2.12
N GLU A 2 23.07 23.54 -1.50
CA GLU A 2 22.51 22.16 -1.56
C GLU A 2 21.02 22.05 -1.17
N PRO A 3 20.53 22.64 -0.05
CA PRO A 3 19.12 22.47 0.32
C PRO A 3 18.14 23.11 -0.67
N LEU A 4 18.55 24.19 -1.34
CA LEU A 4 17.71 24.85 -2.33
C LEU A 4 17.61 24.03 -3.63
N LEU A 5 18.72 23.40 -4.06
CA LEU A 5 18.76 22.51 -5.21
C LEU A 5 17.95 21.23 -4.95
N THR A 6 18.08 20.67 -3.75
CA THR A 6 17.28 19.51 -3.34
C THR A 6 15.77 19.85 -3.34
N ALA A 7 15.39 21.00 -2.80
CA ALA A 7 14.00 21.46 -2.83
C ALA A 7 13.50 21.64 -4.27
N LEU A 8 14.33 22.18 -5.16
CA LEU A 8 13.98 22.32 -6.58
C LEU A 8 13.79 20.96 -7.25
N ILE A 9 14.65 19.98 -7.00
CA ILE A 9 14.50 18.61 -7.52
C ILE A 9 13.19 17.99 -7.04
N VAL A 10 12.83 18.16 -5.76
CA VAL A 10 11.56 17.64 -5.20
C VAL A 10 10.35 18.33 -5.86
N VAL A 11 10.39 19.62 -6.08
CA VAL A 11 9.32 20.34 -6.77
C VAL A 11 9.18 19.86 -8.21
N VAL A 12 10.29 19.72 -8.95
CA VAL A 12 10.29 19.20 -10.33
C VAL A 12 9.75 17.78 -10.36
N LEU A 13 10.13 16.91 -9.40
CA LEU A 13 9.60 15.55 -9.27
C LEU A 13 8.07 15.58 -9.12
N ILE A 14 7.55 16.38 -8.20
CA ILE A 14 6.09 16.47 -7.97
C ILE A 14 5.38 17.00 -9.24
N LEU A 15 5.89 18.05 -9.85
CA LEU A 15 5.31 18.59 -11.07
C LEU A 15 5.34 17.56 -12.22
N THR A 16 6.44 16.81 -12.36
CA THR A 16 6.54 15.75 -13.38
C THR A 16 5.53 14.64 -13.13
N LEU A 17 5.33 14.21 -11.88
CA LEU A 17 4.33 13.20 -11.53
C LEU A 17 2.89 13.66 -11.80
N VAL A 18 2.60 14.95 -11.60
CA VAL A 18 1.25 15.50 -11.76
C VAL A 18 0.94 15.77 -13.25
N PHE A 19 1.88 16.33 -13.99
CA PHE A 19 1.62 16.83 -15.34
C PHE A 19 2.15 15.92 -16.46
N SER A 20 3.03 14.96 -16.16
CA SER A 20 3.60 14.03 -17.13
C SER A 20 2.91 12.65 -17.04
N ARG A 21 2.96 11.91 -18.16
CA ARG A 21 2.57 10.49 -18.22
C ARG A 21 3.77 9.54 -18.06
N ALA A 22 4.91 10.06 -17.63
CA ALA A 22 6.11 9.25 -17.41
C ALA A 22 5.86 8.21 -16.29
N ALA A 23 6.48 7.05 -16.42
CA ALA A 23 6.39 6.00 -15.39
C ALA A 23 6.96 6.54 -14.06
N PRO A 24 6.22 6.47 -12.94
CA PRO A 24 6.68 6.99 -11.65
C PRO A 24 8.06 6.46 -11.24
N ALA A 25 8.35 5.20 -11.53
CA ALA A 25 9.65 4.60 -11.24
C ALA A 25 10.81 5.37 -11.90
N LEU A 26 10.66 5.78 -13.17
CA LEU A 26 11.67 6.57 -13.88
C LEU A 26 11.83 7.97 -13.27
N VAL A 27 10.71 8.60 -12.89
CA VAL A 27 10.73 9.93 -12.29
C VAL A 27 11.45 9.91 -10.94
N PHE A 28 11.13 8.96 -10.07
CA PHE A 28 11.81 8.80 -8.78
C PHE A 28 13.30 8.45 -8.94
N THR A 29 13.64 7.52 -9.85
CA THR A 29 15.04 7.13 -10.08
C THR A 29 15.86 8.29 -10.64
N SER A 30 15.30 9.08 -11.57
CA SER A 30 15.99 10.26 -12.12
C SER A 30 16.16 11.37 -11.06
N ALA A 31 15.19 11.58 -10.19
CA ALA A 31 15.29 12.53 -9.09
C ALA A 31 16.37 12.11 -8.08
N MET A 32 16.43 10.81 -7.73
CA MET A 32 17.50 10.28 -6.87
C MET A 32 18.88 10.45 -7.51
N ALA A 33 19.01 10.13 -8.80
CA ALA A 33 20.27 10.35 -9.54
C ALA A 33 20.67 11.83 -9.54
N ALA A 34 19.71 12.74 -9.73
CA ALA A 34 19.97 14.19 -9.69
C ALA A 34 20.44 14.62 -8.29
N CYS A 35 19.88 14.11 -7.20
CA CYS A 35 20.33 14.39 -5.83
C CYS A 35 21.76 13.93 -5.58
N VAL A 36 22.14 12.76 -6.11
CA VAL A 36 23.51 12.25 -6.03
C VAL A 36 24.48 13.11 -6.85
N MET A 37 24.10 13.49 -8.08
CA MET A 37 24.94 14.36 -8.94
C MET A 37 25.17 15.75 -8.36
N VAL A 38 24.19 16.29 -7.67
CA VAL A 38 24.28 17.62 -7.00
C VAL A 38 25.08 17.53 -5.69
N GLY A 39 25.36 16.31 -5.20
CA GLY A 39 26.05 16.09 -3.92
C GLY A 39 25.16 16.22 -2.69
N SER A 40 23.83 16.29 -2.87
CA SER A 40 22.88 16.34 -1.76
C SER A 40 22.79 15.03 -0.98
N ILE A 41 23.10 13.92 -1.66
CA ILE A 41 23.11 12.56 -1.09
C ILE A 41 24.35 11.86 -1.59
N GLU A 42 25.11 11.22 -0.71
CA GLU A 42 26.24 10.37 -1.08
C GLU A 42 25.73 9.10 -1.78
N LEU A 43 26.43 8.68 -2.83
CA LEU A 43 26.07 7.47 -3.60
C LEU A 43 25.96 6.23 -2.70
N GLN A 44 26.88 6.07 -1.76
CA GLN A 44 26.85 4.94 -0.82
C GLN A 44 25.57 4.96 0.02
N THR A 45 25.20 6.10 0.57
CA THR A 45 23.95 6.27 1.33
C THR A 45 22.72 5.95 0.47
N ALA A 46 22.69 6.39 -0.79
CA ALA A 46 21.60 6.07 -1.69
C ALA A 46 21.47 4.55 -1.97
N LEU A 47 22.60 3.86 -2.13
CA LEU A 47 22.64 2.40 -2.34
C LEU A 47 22.21 1.66 -1.06
N ASP A 48 22.69 2.07 0.11
CA ASP A 48 22.36 1.46 1.40
C ASP A 48 20.85 1.58 1.67
N LYS A 49 20.24 2.74 1.36
CA LYS A 49 18.80 2.93 1.49
C LYS A 49 18.00 2.14 0.44
N ALA A 50 18.53 1.93 -0.75
CA ALA A 50 17.91 1.09 -1.77
C ALA A 50 17.93 -0.41 -1.43
N THR A 51 18.83 -0.85 -0.54
CA THR A 51 18.95 -2.23 -0.05
C THR A 51 18.53 -2.39 1.42
N ASN A 52 17.81 -1.40 1.97
CA ASN A 52 17.32 -1.42 3.34
C ASN A 52 16.42 -2.65 3.58
N GLN A 53 16.51 -3.23 4.77
CA GLN A 53 15.76 -4.42 5.18
C GLN A 53 14.23 -4.22 5.04
N GLY A 54 13.72 -3.03 5.35
CA GLY A 54 12.30 -2.71 5.18
C GLY A 54 11.85 -2.78 3.72
N LEU A 55 12.68 -2.33 2.77
CA LEU A 55 12.39 -2.42 1.34
C LEU A 55 12.39 -3.87 0.85
N ILE A 56 13.34 -4.67 1.28
CA ILE A 56 13.41 -6.11 0.94
C ILE A 56 12.17 -6.83 1.51
N THR A 57 11.82 -6.57 2.75
CA THR A 57 10.61 -7.13 3.38
C THR A 57 9.36 -6.73 2.60
N LEU A 58 9.26 -5.47 2.17
CA LEU A 58 8.16 -4.99 1.33
C LEU A 58 8.05 -5.76 0.01
N ILE A 59 9.15 -5.96 -0.69
CA ILE A 59 9.17 -6.72 -1.96
C ILE A 59 8.70 -8.15 -1.73
N LEU A 60 9.21 -8.82 -0.69
CA LEU A 60 8.80 -10.19 -0.35
C LEU A 60 7.31 -10.27 0.01
N LEU A 61 6.79 -9.30 0.77
CA LEU A 61 5.37 -9.22 1.11
C LEU A 61 4.48 -9.00 -0.12
N ILE A 62 4.91 -8.16 -1.07
CA ILE A 62 4.18 -7.98 -2.33
C ILE A 62 4.12 -9.30 -3.10
N LEU A 63 5.21 -10.05 -3.17
CA LEU A 63 5.23 -11.34 -3.84
C LEU A 63 4.29 -12.35 -3.18
N VAL A 64 4.26 -12.42 -1.85
CA VAL A 64 3.33 -13.26 -1.09
C VAL A 64 1.89 -12.81 -1.32
N SER A 65 1.61 -11.50 -1.28
CA SER A 65 0.28 -10.93 -1.56
C SER A 65 -0.24 -11.33 -2.93
N ILE A 66 0.57 -11.26 -3.97
CA ILE A 66 0.19 -11.67 -5.34
C ILE A 66 -0.22 -13.16 -5.37
N GLY A 67 0.45 -14.00 -4.58
CA GLY A 67 0.07 -15.41 -4.42
C GLY A 67 -1.30 -15.57 -3.75
N LEU A 68 -1.56 -14.83 -2.69
CA LEU A 68 -2.82 -14.87 -1.93
C LEU A 68 -4.01 -14.33 -2.74
N GLU A 69 -3.81 -13.30 -3.55
CA GLU A 69 -4.84 -12.70 -4.41
C GLU A 69 -5.45 -13.69 -5.41
N ARG A 70 -4.69 -14.70 -5.82
CA ARG A 70 -5.11 -15.71 -6.78
C ARG A 70 -5.92 -16.86 -6.19
N LEU A 71 -6.13 -16.86 -4.87
CA LEU A 71 -6.85 -17.94 -4.19
C LEU A 71 -8.38 -17.79 -4.36
N PRO A 72 -9.06 -18.76 -5.01
CA PRO A 72 -10.49 -18.66 -5.30
C PRO A 72 -11.37 -18.58 -4.05
N TRP A 73 -10.92 -19.17 -2.93
CA TRP A 73 -11.69 -19.23 -1.70
C TRP A 73 -12.01 -17.85 -1.09
N LEU A 74 -11.19 -16.83 -1.35
CA LEU A 74 -11.47 -15.47 -0.89
C LEU A 74 -12.73 -14.90 -1.54
N MET A 75 -12.95 -15.19 -2.82
CA MET A 75 -14.16 -14.80 -3.55
C MET A 75 -15.39 -15.53 -3.03
N ASP A 76 -15.27 -16.84 -2.78
CA ASP A 76 -16.36 -17.65 -2.25
C ASP A 76 -16.75 -17.21 -0.84
N LEU A 77 -15.76 -16.91 0.00
CA LEU A 77 -15.97 -16.36 1.34
C LEU A 77 -16.67 -14.99 1.29
N ALA A 78 -16.27 -14.10 0.39
CA ALA A 78 -16.92 -12.81 0.22
C ALA A 78 -18.39 -12.96 -0.18
N GLN A 79 -18.69 -13.85 -1.10
CA GLN A 79 -20.07 -14.11 -1.56
C GLN A 79 -20.93 -14.72 -0.45
N SER A 80 -20.39 -15.65 0.36
CA SER A 80 -21.10 -16.27 1.46
C SER A 80 -21.43 -15.28 2.60
N THR A 81 -20.68 -14.18 2.67
CA THR A 81 -20.87 -13.13 3.68
C THR A 81 -22.01 -12.18 3.32
N VAL A 82 -22.41 -12.12 2.04
CA VAL A 82 -23.52 -11.28 1.58
C VAL A 82 -24.86 -11.87 2.00
N SER A 83 -25.68 -11.08 2.68
CA SER A 83 -27.02 -11.44 3.14
C SER A 83 -28.08 -10.49 2.56
N ARG A 84 -29.39 -10.81 2.74
CA ARG A 84 -30.49 -9.92 2.34
C ARG A 84 -30.51 -8.60 3.15
N SER A 85 -29.96 -8.60 4.36
CA SER A 85 -29.89 -7.44 5.23
C SER A 85 -28.62 -6.64 4.95
N LEU A 86 -28.75 -5.41 4.47
CA LEU A 86 -27.61 -4.53 4.19
C LEU A 86 -26.73 -4.28 5.43
N PRO A 87 -27.24 -3.96 6.64
CA PRO A 87 -26.39 -3.75 7.80
C PRO A 87 -25.57 -4.99 8.17
N ARG A 88 -26.17 -6.19 8.07
CA ARG A 88 -25.47 -7.45 8.35
C ARG A 88 -24.39 -7.72 7.29
N THR A 89 -24.68 -7.49 6.03
CA THR A 89 -23.71 -7.58 4.94
C THR A 89 -22.54 -6.64 5.16
N LEU A 90 -22.81 -5.37 5.47
CA LEU A 90 -21.77 -4.38 5.72
C LEU A 90 -20.90 -4.76 6.91
N PHE A 91 -21.50 -5.15 8.04
CA PHE A 91 -20.76 -5.53 9.24
C PHE A 91 -19.84 -6.74 8.99
N ASN A 92 -20.40 -7.81 8.46
CA ASN A 92 -19.64 -9.05 8.23
C ASN A 92 -18.54 -8.86 7.16
N LEU A 93 -18.91 -8.20 6.04
CA LEU A 93 -17.99 -8.00 4.93
C LEU A 93 -16.86 -7.01 5.30
N SER A 94 -17.19 -5.93 6.01
CA SER A 94 -16.18 -4.99 6.49
C SER A 94 -15.25 -5.62 7.52
N GLY A 95 -15.78 -6.40 8.45
CA GLY A 95 -14.97 -7.13 9.44
C GLY A 95 -14.01 -8.12 8.78
N MET A 96 -14.52 -8.91 7.82
CA MET A 96 -13.71 -9.81 7.01
C MET A 96 -12.63 -9.06 6.22
N THR A 97 -13.03 -8.00 5.53
CA THR A 97 -12.11 -7.17 4.73
C THR A 97 -11.00 -6.58 5.59
N MET A 98 -11.35 -6.04 6.76
CA MET A 98 -10.41 -5.47 7.72
C MET A 98 -9.39 -6.52 8.18
N LEU A 99 -9.85 -7.74 8.49
CA LEU A 99 -8.98 -8.83 8.91
C LEU A 99 -8.00 -9.25 7.80
N PHE A 100 -8.49 -9.42 6.57
CA PHE A 100 -7.60 -9.78 5.45
C PHE A 100 -6.64 -8.67 5.09
N SER A 101 -7.10 -7.42 5.12
CA SER A 101 -6.27 -6.26 4.79
C SER A 101 -5.18 -5.97 5.83
N ALA A 102 -5.29 -6.53 7.03
CA ALA A 102 -4.22 -6.49 8.00
C ALA A 102 -2.96 -7.27 7.57
N PHE A 103 -3.11 -8.24 6.66
CA PHE A 103 -2.01 -9.12 6.22
C PHE A 103 -1.76 -9.08 4.70
N VAL A 104 -2.70 -8.56 3.93
CA VAL A 104 -2.65 -8.50 2.46
C VAL A 104 -2.81 -7.06 2.01
N ASN A 105 -2.20 -6.71 0.89
CA ASN A 105 -2.30 -5.36 0.33
C ASN A 105 -3.76 -4.91 0.17
N ASN A 106 -4.10 -3.73 0.70
CA ASN A 106 -5.45 -3.16 0.70
C ASN A 106 -6.07 -3.12 -0.70
N THR A 107 -5.29 -2.69 -1.70
CA THR A 107 -5.76 -2.58 -3.09
C THR A 107 -6.12 -3.95 -3.65
N ALA A 108 -5.33 -4.97 -3.35
CA ALA A 108 -5.56 -6.33 -3.77
C ALA A 108 -6.84 -6.92 -3.18
N VAL A 109 -7.03 -6.75 -1.87
CA VAL A 109 -8.24 -7.19 -1.17
C VAL A 109 -9.49 -6.54 -1.79
N VAL A 110 -9.48 -5.22 -1.95
CA VAL A 110 -10.61 -4.47 -2.52
C VAL A 110 -10.86 -4.87 -3.99
N ALA A 111 -9.81 -5.05 -4.80
CA ALA A 111 -9.97 -5.46 -6.20
C ALA A 111 -10.62 -6.84 -6.32
N THR A 112 -10.15 -7.81 -5.52
CA THR A 112 -10.70 -9.17 -5.48
C THR A 112 -12.16 -9.16 -5.04
N LEU A 113 -12.47 -8.47 -3.94
CA LEU A 113 -13.83 -8.34 -3.43
C LEU A 113 -14.75 -7.61 -4.41
N SER A 114 -14.26 -6.58 -5.11
CA SER A 114 -15.04 -5.85 -6.11
C SER A 114 -15.53 -6.78 -7.23
N GLY A 115 -14.69 -7.71 -7.68
CA GLY A 115 -15.07 -8.71 -8.67
C GLY A 115 -16.22 -9.63 -8.20
N ALA A 116 -16.12 -10.10 -6.95
CA ALA A 116 -17.12 -10.97 -6.32
C ALA A 116 -18.44 -10.23 -6.05
N LEU A 117 -18.37 -8.99 -5.58
CA LEU A 117 -19.54 -8.22 -5.13
C LEU A 117 -20.36 -7.60 -6.27
N ARG A 118 -19.78 -7.41 -7.45
CA ARG A 118 -20.52 -6.92 -8.63
C ARG A 118 -21.68 -7.84 -9.05
N LYS A 119 -21.58 -9.11 -8.75
CA LYS A 119 -22.59 -10.15 -9.12
C LYS A 119 -23.58 -10.44 -7.98
N ASN A 120 -23.51 -9.72 -6.87
CA ASN A 120 -24.41 -9.98 -5.76
C ASN A 120 -25.85 -9.54 -6.10
N PRO A 121 -26.87 -10.36 -5.77
CA PRO A 121 -28.25 -10.10 -6.18
C PRO A 121 -29.02 -9.19 -5.22
N TYR A 122 -28.50 -8.85 -4.04
CA TYR A 122 -29.26 -8.24 -2.96
C TYR A 122 -29.04 -6.72 -2.84
N HIS A 123 -27.83 -6.23 -3.15
CA HIS A 123 -27.45 -4.84 -2.88
C HIS A 123 -26.68 -4.25 -4.07
N ALA A 124 -26.87 -2.96 -4.30
CA ALA A 124 -26.08 -2.25 -5.31
C ALA A 124 -24.58 -2.23 -4.91
N PRO A 125 -23.65 -2.50 -5.85
CA PRO A 125 -22.21 -2.46 -5.57
C PRO A 125 -21.74 -1.15 -4.93
N SER A 126 -22.34 -0.01 -5.30
CA SER A 126 -22.04 1.31 -4.74
C SER A 126 -22.29 1.42 -3.23
N GLN A 127 -23.24 0.66 -2.70
CA GLN A 127 -23.56 0.66 -1.26
C GLN A 127 -22.57 -0.16 -0.44
N ILE A 128 -21.88 -1.12 -1.06
CA ILE A 128 -21.00 -2.07 -0.38
C ILE A 128 -19.53 -1.71 -0.59
N LEU A 129 -19.13 -1.31 -1.80
CA LEU A 129 -17.72 -1.14 -2.15
C LEU A 129 -17.05 0.01 -1.38
N LEU A 130 -17.78 1.08 -1.11
CA LEU A 130 -17.24 2.21 -0.36
C LEU A 130 -16.91 1.84 1.09
N PRO A 131 -17.83 1.27 1.89
CA PRO A 131 -17.52 0.77 3.24
C PRO A 131 -16.40 -0.28 3.26
N VAL A 132 -16.39 -1.20 2.29
CA VAL A 132 -15.33 -2.22 2.14
C VAL A 132 -13.96 -1.58 1.90
N SER A 133 -13.90 -0.53 1.08
CA SER A 133 -12.65 0.20 0.83
C SER A 133 -12.13 0.87 2.10
N TYR A 134 -13.00 1.49 2.90
CA TYR A 134 -12.61 2.05 4.19
C TYR A 134 -12.18 0.97 5.19
N ALA A 135 -12.89 -0.15 5.23
CA ALA A 135 -12.52 -1.29 6.07
C ALA A 135 -11.13 -1.85 5.69
N ALA A 136 -10.82 -1.90 4.39
CA ALA A 136 -9.49 -2.30 3.93
C ALA A 136 -8.40 -1.33 4.41
N ILE A 137 -8.62 -0.03 4.29
CA ILE A 137 -7.66 0.98 4.76
C ILE A 137 -7.44 0.84 6.27
N LEU A 138 -8.52 0.75 7.05
CA LEU A 138 -8.44 0.56 8.50
C LEU A 138 -7.76 -0.77 8.86
N GLY A 139 -8.03 -1.85 8.12
CA GLY A 139 -7.35 -3.13 8.28
C GLY A 139 -5.85 -3.02 8.07
N GLY A 140 -5.44 -2.31 7.01
CA GLY A 140 -4.04 -2.07 6.70
C GLY A 140 -3.25 -1.30 7.77
N THR A 141 -3.93 -0.58 8.65
CA THR A 141 -3.28 0.12 9.78
C THR A 141 -3.12 -0.76 11.03
N LEU A 142 -3.74 -1.94 11.09
CA LEU A 142 -3.71 -2.80 12.27
C LEU A 142 -2.38 -3.52 12.46
N THR A 143 -1.62 -3.73 11.40
CA THR A 143 -0.34 -4.43 11.47
C THR A 143 0.74 -3.68 10.69
N LEU A 144 1.99 -3.97 11.03
CA LEU A 144 3.14 -3.41 10.33
C LEU A 144 3.16 -3.76 8.84
N ILE A 145 2.68 -4.96 8.47
CA ILE A 145 2.71 -5.48 7.10
C ILE A 145 1.45 -5.16 6.29
N GLY A 146 0.39 -4.67 6.92
CA GLY A 146 -0.90 -4.41 6.26
C GLY A 146 -0.83 -3.31 5.17
N THR A 147 0.11 -2.38 5.30
CA THR A 147 0.39 -1.39 4.26
C THR A 147 1.88 -1.11 4.13
N SER A 148 2.33 -0.90 2.89
CA SER A 148 3.74 -0.58 2.59
C SER A 148 4.23 0.68 3.31
N THR A 149 3.35 1.63 3.56
CA THR A 149 3.69 2.86 4.29
C THR A 149 4.16 2.58 5.71
N ASN A 150 3.51 1.66 6.43
CA ASN A 150 3.90 1.29 7.79
C ASN A 150 5.32 0.72 7.82
N LEU A 151 5.66 -0.17 6.88
CA LEU A 151 7.00 -0.75 6.76
C LEU A 151 8.07 0.29 6.48
N ILE A 152 7.80 1.21 5.54
CA ILE A 152 8.76 2.26 5.18
C ILE A 152 8.97 3.20 6.38
N VAL A 153 7.89 3.64 7.03
CA VAL A 153 7.98 4.52 8.20
C VAL A 153 8.70 3.83 9.35
N SER A 154 8.41 2.54 9.61
CA SER A 154 9.09 1.76 10.64
C SER A 154 10.59 1.64 10.37
N SER A 155 10.98 1.39 9.13
CA SER A 155 12.38 1.30 8.72
C SER A 155 13.13 2.62 8.94
N PHE A 156 12.51 3.75 8.59
CA PHE A 156 13.13 5.07 8.85
C PHE A 156 13.19 5.39 10.35
N LEU A 157 12.18 4.99 11.12
CA LEU A 157 12.19 5.20 12.57
C LEU A 157 13.31 4.39 13.22
N GLU A 158 13.46 3.12 12.82
CA GLU A 158 14.54 2.24 13.28
C GLU A 158 15.92 2.80 12.97
N ASP A 159 16.13 3.38 11.78
CA ASP A 159 17.37 4.03 11.38
C ASP A 159 17.72 5.24 12.27
N VAL A 160 16.72 5.95 12.79
CA VAL A 160 16.93 7.20 13.58
C VAL A 160 16.95 6.94 15.08
N THR A 161 16.11 6.05 15.58
CA THR A 161 15.91 5.82 17.02
C THR A 161 16.50 4.51 17.52
N GLY A 162 16.85 3.59 16.62
CA GLY A 162 17.24 2.22 16.95
C GLY A 162 16.07 1.29 17.25
N GLU A 163 14.84 1.79 17.22
CA GLU A 163 13.61 1.02 17.49
C GLU A 163 12.59 1.22 16.37
N GLY A 164 12.09 0.12 15.80
CA GLY A 164 11.01 0.13 14.81
C GLY A 164 9.62 0.15 15.46
N ILE A 165 8.60 0.33 14.63
CA ILE A 165 7.19 0.23 15.05
C ILE A 165 6.89 -1.24 15.40
N ALA A 166 6.13 -1.47 16.49
CA ALA A 166 5.67 -2.81 16.85
C ALA A 166 4.80 -3.42 15.74
N PHE A 167 4.74 -4.75 15.67
CA PHE A 167 4.00 -5.45 14.62
C PHE A 167 2.49 -5.19 14.68
N PHE A 168 1.92 -5.02 15.89
CA PHE A 168 0.53 -4.68 16.20
C PHE A 168 0.46 -3.41 17.00
#